data_56e1e7f87b6df196f049a8dc40debe3b
#
_entry.id   56e1e7f87b6df196f049a8dc40debe3b
#
_cell.length_a   1.000
_cell.length_b   1.000
_cell.length_c   1.000
_cell.angle_alpha   90.00
_cell.angle_beta   90.00
_cell.angle_gamma   90.00
#
_symmetry.space_group_name_H-M   'P 1'
#
loop_
_entity.id
_entity.type
_entity.pdbx_description
1 polymer ?
#
loop_
_entity_poly.entity_id
_entity_poly.type
_entity_poly.pdbx_seq_one_letter_code
_entity_poly.pdbx_strand_id
1 'polypeptide(L)'
;MGIPPPDEDIVTMAASAAFPLKELGALDDVEALLFATESGVDQSKAAGLFVHRLLELPERCRVVELKQACYSSTAALRMAMGLVAMKPKSRVLVITSDVARYELGSSGESTQGCGAVAFTVSANPQLLAIDPEAGFYAADVMDFWRPNYLSEALVDGKYSARVYLKALLESWKQYAAESGRSFDDFSRLCYHIPFTRMAEKAHQKLAAGVSKEDLKKKIGESLIYSRDAGNCYSASLYVGLCSLFDNAEEDLRGKRIGLYSYGSGCVGEFFSGVVQKRYRDRLFAQAHQQLLAGRTELTFRQYEDIYHYGIPADGGDHVFAQYRTGPFRLAGIQEHKRIYERK
;
A
#
# COMPACT_ATOMS: atom_id res chain seq x y z
N MET A 1 7.58 14.38 0.65
CA MET A 1 7.50 13.41 1.76
C MET A 1 6.30 13.70 2.64
N GLY A 2 5.77 12.69 3.34
CA GLY A 2 4.65 12.81 4.26
C GLY A 2 4.98 12.25 5.63
N ILE A 3 4.38 12.82 6.67
CA ILE A 3 4.46 12.34 8.05
C ILE A 3 3.07 12.46 8.68
N PRO A 4 2.56 11.44 9.39
CA PRO A 4 1.30 11.55 10.09
C PRO A 4 1.49 12.34 11.39
N PRO A 5 0.48 13.13 11.82
CA PRO A 5 0.51 13.78 13.12
C PRO A 5 0.32 12.74 14.26
N PRO A 6 0.54 13.13 15.53
CA PRO A 6 0.47 12.22 16.68
C PRO A 6 -0.85 11.46 16.89
N ASP A 7 -1.97 11.99 16.40
CA ASP A 7 -3.30 11.37 16.51
C ASP A 7 -3.65 10.50 15.28
N GLU A 8 -2.70 10.28 14.37
CA GLU A 8 -2.88 9.47 13.18
C GLU A 8 -1.82 8.36 13.09
N ASP A 9 -2.24 7.14 12.82
CA ASP A 9 -1.38 5.98 12.63
C ASP A 9 -1.95 5.03 11.56
N ILE A 10 -1.37 3.85 11.41
CA ILE A 10 -1.82 2.86 10.41
C ILE A 10 -3.29 2.44 10.59
N VAL A 11 -3.82 2.46 11.82
CA VAL A 11 -5.21 2.09 12.11
C VAL A 11 -6.16 3.18 11.61
N THR A 12 -5.87 4.44 11.94
CA THR A 12 -6.72 5.58 11.56
C THR A 12 -6.70 5.82 10.06
N MET A 13 -5.53 5.74 9.42
CA MET A 13 -5.41 5.82 7.96
C MET A 13 -6.16 4.68 7.27
N ALA A 14 -6.03 3.45 7.76
CA ALA A 14 -6.72 2.27 7.24
C ALA A 14 -8.24 2.40 7.33
N ALA A 15 -8.75 2.81 8.50
CA ALA A 15 -10.17 3.05 8.71
C ALA A 15 -10.69 4.15 7.78
N SER A 16 -9.94 5.25 7.63
CA SER A 16 -10.26 6.36 6.73
C SER A 16 -10.29 5.92 5.25
N ALA A 17 -9.32 5.10 4.82
CA ALA A 17 -9.27 4.58 3.45
C ALA A 17 -10.45 3.64 3.12
N ALA A 18 -10.91 2.84 4.09
CA ALA A 18 -12.03 1.92 3.90
C ALA A 18 -13.41 2.54 4.17
N PHE A 19 -13.47 3.71 4.82
CA PHE A 19 -14.72 4.34 5.20
C PHE A 19 -15.67 4.64 4.03
N PRO A 20 -15.22 5.13 2.87
CA PRO A 20 -16.10 5.31 1.71
C PRO A 20 -16.74 4.00 1.23
N LEU A 21 -16.05 2.86 1.34
CA LEU A 21 -16.61 1.56 1.01
C LEU A 21 -17.70 1.15 2.00
N LYS A 22 -17.54 1.51 3.29
CA LYS A 22 -18.57 1.28 4.31
C LYS A 22 -19.83 2.11 4.02
N GLU A 23 -19.66 3.39 3.69
CA GLU A 23 -20.78 4.28 3.37
C GLU A 23 -21.59 3.82 2.14
N LEU A 24 -20.94 3.12 1.20
CA LEU A 24 -21.60 2.52 0.04
C LEU A 24 -22.21 1.13 0.33
N GLY A 25 -22.19 0.64 1.56
CA GLY A 25 -22.65 -0.70 1.92
C GLY A 25 -21.80 -1.84 1.34
N ALA A 26 -20.62 -1.53 0.81
CA ALA A 26 -19.75 -2.52 0.18
C ALA A 26 -19.04 -3.44 1.19
N LEU A 27 -19.16 -3.16 2.49
CA LEU A 27 -18.53 -3.92 3.57
C LEU A 27 -19.53 -4.73 4.42
N ASP A 28 -20.83 -4.68 4.13
CA ASP A 28 -21.85 -5.30 4.97
C ASP A 28 -21.84 -6.84 4.91
N ASP A 29 -21.28 -7.41 3.85
CA ASP A 29 -21.19 -8.86 3.61
C ASP A 29 -19.72 -9.38 3.62
N VAL A 30 -18.78 -8.58 4.16
CA VAL A 30 -17.36 -8.97 4.23
C VAL A 30 -17.17 -10.10 5.24
N GLU A 31 -16.54 -11.20 4.80
CA GLU A 31 -16.28 -12.40 5.62
C GLU A 31 -14.83 -12.49 6.12
N ALA A 32 -13.93 -11.66 5.56
CA ALA A 32 -12.56 -11.54 6.03
C ALA A 32 -12.00 -10.14 5.79
N LEU A 33 -11.21 -9.65 6.75
CA LEU A 33 -10.33 -8.49 6.64
C LEU A 33 -8.88 -8.97 6.72
N LEU A 34 -8.14 -8.81 5.63
CA LEU A 34 -6.71 -9.05 5.58
C LEU A 34 -6.00 -7.69 5.65
N PHE A 35 -5.32 -7.46 6.77
CA PHE A 35 -4.62 -6.21 7.04
C PHE A 35 -3.13 -6.38 6.75
N ALA A 36 -2.61 -5.65 5.80
CA ALA A 36 -1.20 -5.72 5.38
C ALA A 36 -0.42 -4.52 5.89
N THR A 37 0.65 -4.76 6.64
CA THR A 37 1.49 -3.71 7.19
C THR A 37 2.88 -4.24 7.56
N GLU A 38 3.86 -3.35 7.55
CA GLU A 38 5.14 -3.55 8.23
C GLU A 38 5.35 -2.56 9.41
N SER A 39 4.32 -1.75 9.71
CA SER A 39 4.31 -0.74 10.78
C SER A 39 3.36 -1.12 11.92
N GLY A 40 3.29 -2.42 12.26
CA GLY A 40 2.38 -2.95 13.29
C GLY A 40 2.41 -2.18 14.61
N VAL A 41 1.25 -2.05 15.25
CA VAL A 41 1.07 -1.29 16.50
C VAL A 41 1.02 -2.16 17.76
N ASP A 42 0.94 -3.47 17.59
CA ASP A 42 0.87 -4.47 18.66
C ASP A 42 1.55 -5.76 18.20
N GLN A 43 2.22 -6.47 19.10
CA GLN A 43 2.95 -7.70 18.76
C GLN A 43 2.04 -8.93 18.67
N SER A 44 0.80 -8.84 19.16
CA SER A 44 -0.14 -9.95 19.28
C SER A 44 -1.48 -9.65 18.60
N LYS A 45 -2.07 -8.49 18.89
CA LYS A 45 -3.36 -8.08 18.35
C LYS A 45 -3.19 -7.44 16.98
N ALA A 46 -3.83 -8.00 15.95
CA ALA A 46 -3.85 -7.42 14.62
C ALA A 46 -4.46 -6.00 14.61
N ALA A 47 -3.80 -5.05 13.94
CA ALA A 47 -4.30 -3.69 13.74
C ALA A 47 -5.69 -3.68 13.07
N GLY A 48 -5.95 -4.65 12.22
CA GLY A 48 -7.26 -4.86 11.58
C GLY A 48 -8.42 -5.02 12.56
N LEU A 49 -8.20 -5.50 13.81
CA LEU A 49 -9.27 -5.61 14.81
C LEU A 49 -9.72 -4.24 15.35
N PHE A 50 -8.83 -3.26 15.39
CA PHE A 50 -9.25 -1.88 15.70
C PHE A 50 -10.08 -1.31 14.55
N VAL A 51 -9.64 -1.53 13.30
CA VAL A 51 -10.38 -1.10 12.10
C VAL A 51 -11.73 -1.80 11.99
N HIS A 52 -11.81 -3.10 12.31
CA HIS A 52 -13.06 -3.86 12.36
C HIS A 52 -14.11 -3.15 13.23
N ARG A 53 -13.72 -2.72 14.44
CA ARG A 53 -14.61 -1.98 15.36
C ARG A 53 -14.97 -0.60 14.82
N LEU A 54 -13.99 0.16 14.31
CA LEU A 54 -14.19 1.52 13.81
C LEU A 54 -15.14 1.57 12.61
N LEU A 55 -15.11 0.55 11.76
CA LEU A 55 -15.98 0.42 10.58
C LEU A 55 -17.24 -0.40 10.85
N GLU A 56 -17.45 -0.86 12.08
CA GLU A 56 -18.59 -1.70 12.44
C GLU A 56 -18.79 -2.85 11.44
N LEU A 57 -17.69 -3.60 11.19
CA LEU A 57 -17.75 -4.77 10.30
C LEU A 57 -18.53 -5.92 10.96
N PRO A 58 -19.10 -6.84 10.15
CA PRO A 58 -19.83 -7.98 10.69
C PRO A 58 -18.99 -8.81 11.67
N GLU A 59 -19.58 -9.28 12.79
CA GLU A 59 -18.88 -10.13 13.77
C GLU A 59 -18.35 -11.43 13.14
N ARG A 60 -19.00 -11.93 12.10
CA ARG A 60 -18.57 -13.12 11.33
C ARG A 60 -17.48 -12.79 10.30
N CYS A 61 -16.66 -11.82 10.56
CA CYS A 61 -15.52 -11.44 9.73
C CYS A 61 -14.21 -11.94 10.38
N ARG A 62 -13.45 -12.77 9.64
CA ARG A 62 -12.08 -13.15 10.06
C ARG A 62 -11.16 -11.94 9.92
N VAL A 63 -10.28 -11.73 10.90
CA VAL A 63 -9.29 -10.65 10.83
C VAL A 63 -7.90 -11.21 11.01
N VAL A 64 -7.00 -10.95 10.05
CA VAL A 64 -5.60 -11.38 10.10
C VAL A 64 -4.71 -10.23 9.65
N GLU A 65 -3.58 -10.04 10.35
CA GLU A 65 -2.50 -9.14 9.93
C GLU A 65 -1.39 -9.93 9.22
N LEU A 66 -0.89 -9.39 8.10
CA LEU A 66 0.16 -9.98 7.29
C LEU A 66 1.38 -9.06 7.23
N LYS A 67 2.56 -9.68 7.38
CA LYS A 67 3.83 -8.97 7.31
C LYS A 67 4.83 -9.72 6.42
N GLN A 68 5.30 -9.07 5.38
CA GLN A 68 6.51 -9.33 4.60
C GLN A 68 6.94 -8.04 3.93
N ALA A 69 7.40 -7.10 4.76
CA ALA A 69 7.77 -5.75 4.31
C ALA A 69 6.71 -5.20 3.33
N CYS A 70 7.12 -4.48 2.30
CA CYS A 70 6.21 -3.85 1.34
C CYS A 70 5.43 -4.85 0.45
N TYR A 71 5.78 -6.15 0.43
CA TYR A 71 5.07 -7.19 -0.33
C TYR A 71 3.77 -7.66 0.36
N SER A 72 3.60 -7.40 1.64
CA SER A 72 2.51 -7.94 2.45
C SER A 72 1.11 -7.70 1.87
N SER A 73 0.88 -6.59 1.17
CA SER A 73 -0.39 -6.27 0.51
C SER A 73 -0.70 -7.19 -0.68
N THR A 74 0.31 -7.56 -1.46
CA THR A 74 0.13 -8.52 -2.57
C THR A 74 -0.06 -9.93 -2.04
N ALA A 75 0.63 -10.31 -0.95
CA ALA A 75 0.33 -11.56 -0.24
C ALA A 75 -1.13 -11.60 0.24
N ALA A 76 -1.63 -10.49 0.82
CA ALA A 76 -3.03 -10.38 1.23
C ALA A 76 -4.00 -10.51 0.04
N LEU A 77 -3.71 -9.86 -1.10
CA LEU A 77 -4.50 -10.01 -2.33
C LEU A 77 -4.56 -11.49 -2.78
N ARG A 78 -3.42 -12.18 -2.83
CA ARG A 78 -3.37 -13.60 -3.23
C ARG A 78 -4.14 -14.50 -2.27
N MET A 79 -4.02 -14.29 -0.97
CA MET A 79 -4.80 -15.01 0.03
C MET A 79 -6.30 -14.72 -0.10
N ALA A 80 -6.68 -13.46 -0.33
CA ALA A 80 -8.07 -13.08 -0.57
C ALA A 80 -8.65 -13.77 -1.81
N MET A 81 -7.90 -13.85 -2.91
CA MET A 81 -8.30 -14.59 -4.11
C MET A 81 -8.51 -16.08 -3.80
N GLY A 82 -7.64 -16.70 -2.99
CA GLY A 82 -7.80 -18.09 -2.53
C GLY A 82 -9.07 -18.28 -1.71
N LEU A 83 -9.37 -17.38 -0.77
CA LEU A 83 -10.61 -17.43 0.03
C LEU A 83 -11.87 -17.30 -0.85
N VAL A 84 -11.83 -16.39 -1.83
CA VAL A 84 -12.94 -16.21 -2.79
C VAL A 84 -13.07 -17.42 -3.71
N ALA A 85 -11.97 -18.03 -4.15
CA ALA A 85 -12.02 -19.25 -4.96
C ALA A 85 -12.65 -20.42 -4.19
N MET A 86 -12.37 -20.55 -2.89
CA MET A 86 -13.02 -21.56 -2.01
C MET A 86 -14.50 -21.27 -1.79
N LYS A 87 -14.91 -20.01 -1.73
CA LYS A 87 -16.30 -19.59 -1.52
C LYS A 87 -16.64 -18.40 -2.42
N PRO A 88 -17.07 -18.62 -3.69
CA PRO A 88 -17.26 -17.56 -4.68
C PRO A 88 -18.27 -16.47 -4.33
N LYS A 89 -19.15 -16.72 -3.36
CA LYS A 89 -20.11 -15.72 -2.86
C LYS A 89 -19.52 -14.80 -1.77
N SER A 90 -18.33 -15.13 -1.25
CA SER A 90 -17.69 -14.32 -0.22
C SER A 90 -17.06 -13.07 -0.80
N ARG A 91 -16.94 -12.07 0.06
CA ARG A 91 -16.17 -10.83 -0.18
C ARG A 91 -15.10 -10.70 0.88
N VAL A 92 -13.89 -10.38 0.45
CA VAL A 92 -12.74 -10.15 1.33
C VAL A 92 -12.32 -8.69 1.23
N LEU A 93 -12.20 -8.01 2.35
CA LEU A 93 -11.62 -6.68 2.44
C LEU A 93 -10.11 -6.82 2.63
N VAL A 94 -9.34 -6.21 1.77
CA VAL A 94 -7.89 -6.04 1.92
C VAL A 94 -7.62 -4.58 2.25
N ILE A 95 -6.89 -4.34 3.32
CA ILE A 95 -6.40 -3.01 3.67
C ILE A 95 -4.88 -3.09 3.81
N THR A 96 -4.21 -2.13 3.20
CA THR A 96 -2.77 -1.92 3.38
C THR A 96 -2.55 -0.53 3.94
N SER A 97 -1.74 -0.41 5.01
CA SER A 97 -1.51 0.87 5.69
C SER A 97 -0.14 0.88 6.35
N ASP A 98 0.66 1.89 6.04
CA ASP A 98 2.01 2.01 6.58
C ASP A 98 2.45 3.45 6.79
N VAL A 99 3.42 3.60 7.68
CA VAL A 99 4.22 4.81 7.90
C VAL A 99 5.68 4.48 7.68
N ALA A 100 6.26 5.02 6.60
CA ALA A 100 7.68 4.87 6.35
C ALA A 100 8.46 5.82 7.26
N ARG A 101 9.47 5.29 7.95
CA ARG A 101 10.30 6.05 8.87
C ARG A 101 11.77 5.71 8.67
N TYR A 102 12.56 6.72 8.39
CA TYR A 102 14.01 6.64 8.20
C TYR A 102 14.69 7.62 9.16
N GLU A 103 15.96 7.38 9.48
CA GLU A 103 16.77 8.27 10.30
C GLU A 103 16.88 9.66 9.67
N LEU A 104 16.74 10.71 10.49
CA LEU A 104 16.92 12.10 10.06
C LEU A 104 18.33 12.33 9.50
N GLY A 105 18.41 13.08 8.42
CA GLY A 105 19.67 13.35 7.70
C GLY A 105 20.15 12.18 6.82
N SER A 106 19.46 11.03 6.85
CA SER A 106 19.77 9.90 5.97
C SER A 106 19.29 10.13 4.53
N SER A 107 19.87 9.40 3.58
CA SER A 107 19.42 9.46 2.18
C SER A 107 17.99 8.93 1.99
N GLY A 108 17.47 8.15 2.93
CA GLY A 108 16.11 7.63 2.91
C GLY A 108 15.06 8.63 3.36
N GLU A 109 15.40 9.59 4.21
CA GLU A 109 14.47 10.54 4.83
C GLU A 109 13.58 11.24 3.80
N SER A 110 14.16 11.75 2.72
CA SER A 110 13.42 12.46 1.67
C SER A 110 12.40 11.62 0.93
N THR A 111 12.48 10.30 1.07
CA THR A 111 11.57 9.35 0.42
C THR A 111 10.43 8.88 1.33
N GLN A 112 10.50 9.16 2.63
CA GLN A 112 9.49 8.69 3.58
C GLN A 112 8.11 9.28 3.29
N GLY A 113 7.08 8.52 3.66
CA GLY A 113 5.70 8.88 3.48
C GLY A 113 4.80 8.04 4.39
N CYS A 114 3.52 8.25 4.25
CA CYS A 114 2.50 7.45 4.93
C CYS A 114 1.24 7.38 4.09
N GLY A 115 0.48 6.31 4.23
CA GLY A 115 -0.77 6.16 3.51
C GLY A 115 -1.38 4.78 3.64
N ALA A 116 -2.63 4.69 3.24
CA ALA A 116 -3.40 3.47 3.23
C ALA A 116 -4.22 3.34 1.95
N VAL A 117 -4.46 2.10 1.54
CA VAL A 117 -5.39 1.75 0.46
C VAL A 117 -6.29 0.61 0.94
N ALA A 118 -7.57 0.70 0.63
CA ALA A 118 -8.55 -0.34 0.90
C ALA A 118 -9.25 -0.77 -0.38
N PHE A 119 -9.43 -2.07 -0.56
CA PHE A 119 -10.18 -2.63 -1.69
C PHE A 119 -10.82 -3.95 -1.34
N THR A 120 -11.91 -4.30 -2.03
CA THR A 120 -12.57 -5.59 -1.88
C THR A 120 -12.17 -6.56 -2.99
N VAL A 121 -12.05 -7.84 -2.64
CA VAL A 121 -11.81 -8.95 -3.57
C VAL A 121 -13.05 -9.82 -3.63
N SER A 122 -13.51 -10.15 -4.83
CA SER A 122 -14.70 -10.97 -5.08
C SER A 122 -14.57 -11.73 -6.39
N ALA A 123 -15.41 -12.76 -6.59
CA ALA A 123 -15.43 -13.53 -7.84
C ALA A 123 -15.93 -12.72 -9.05
N ASN A 124 -16.55 -11.56 -8.81
CA ASN A 124 -17.03 -10.65 -9.85
C ASN A 124 -16.36 -9.29 -9.73
N PRO A 125 -15.08 -9.15 -10.14
CA PRO A 125 -14.30 -7.94 -9.99
C PRO A 125 -14.90 -6.80 -10.82
N GLN A 126 -14.86 -5.58 -10.26
CA GLN A 126 -15.43 -4.39 -10.91
C GLN A 126 -14.36 -3.42 -11.42
N LEU A 127 -13.15 -3.46 -10.88
CA LEU A 127 -12.02 -2.61 -11.29
C LEU A 127 -11.04 -3.37 -12.18
N LEU A 128 -10.44 -4.43 -11.64
CA LEU A 128 -9.36 -5.18 -12.25
C LEU A 128 -9.59 -6.67 -11.99
N ALA A 129 -9.75 -7.46 -13.02
CA ALA A 129 -9.73 -8.92 -12.92
C ALA A 129 -8.28 -9.39 -12.95
N ILE A 130 -7.80 -9.89 -11.81
CA ILE A 130 -6.42 -10.38 -11.68
C ILE A 130 -6.29 -11.72 -12.40
N ASP A 131 -5.24 -11.84 -13.21
CA ASP A 131 -4.89 -13.10 -13.87
C ASP A 131 -4.34 -14.12 -12.85
N PRO A 132 -4.58 -15.43 -13.06
CA PRO A 132 -4.04 -16.46 -12.19
C PRO A 132 -2.52 -16.57 -12.26
N GLU A 133 -1.93 -16.34 -13.45
CA GLU A 133 -0.50 -16.46 -13.68
C GLU A 133 0.28 -15.39 -12.92
N ALA A 134 1.41 -15.79 -12.32
CA ALA A 134 2.34 -14.90 -11.63
C ALA A 134 3.75 -15.48 -11.68
N GLY A 135 4.74 -14.62 -11.57
CA GLY A 135 6.11 -15.05 -11.34
C GLY A 135 6.61 -14.46 -10.02
N PHE A 136 7.35 -15.25 -9.24
CA PHE A 136 7.83 -14.82 -7.92
C PHE A 136 9.27 -15.19 -7.68
N TYR A 137 9.90 -14.44 -6.81
CA TYR A 137 11.26 -14.63 -6.35
C TYR A 137 11.35 -14.35 -4.86
N ALA A 138 12.00 -15.22 -4.12
CA ALA A 138 12.29 -14.99 -2.71
C ALA A 138 13.75 -15.33 -2.39
N ALA A 139 14.35 -14.57 -1.50
CA ALA A 139 15.70 -14.83 -0.98
C ALA A 139 15.85 -14.21 0.41
N ASP A 140 16.62 -14.87 1.27
CA ASP A 140 17.03 -14.31 2.56
C ASP A 140 18.19 -13.33 2.34
N VAL A 141 17.91 -12.04 2.47
CA VAL A 141 18.86 -10.94 2.30
C VAL A 141 18.61 -9.83 3.32
N MET A 142 19.66 -9.13 3.71
CA MET A 142 19.56 -7.96 4.63
C MET A 142 19.81 -6.69 3.83
N ASP A 143 18.84 -6.33 2.98
CA ASP A 143 18.89 -5.14 2.14
C ASP A 143 18.19 -3.94 2.79
N PHE A 144 17.11 -4.20 3.52
CA PHE A 144 16.33 -3.28 4.35
C PHE A 144 15.67 -4.11 5.45
N TRP A 145 15.83 -3.67 6.70
CA TRP A 145 15.24 -4.36 7.84
C TRP A 145 15.01 -3.41 9.01
N ARG A 146 14.12 -3.75 9.91
CA ARG A 146 13.86 -2.99 11.12
C ARG A 146 13.72 -3.94 12.32
N PRO A 147 14.79 -4.10 13.13
CA PRO A 147 14.71 -4.88 14.36
C PRO A 147 13.66 -4.32 15.32
N ASN A 148 13.08 -5.17 16.15
CA ASN A 148 12.01 -4.75 17.09
C ASN A 148 12.44 -3.68 18.10
N TYR A 149 13.74 -3.48 18.32
CA TYR A 149 14.28 -2.47 19.22
C TYR A 149 14.60 -1.12 18.55
N LEU A 150 14.34 -0.99 17.23
CA LEU A 150 14.52 0.25 16.48
C LEU A 150 13.18 0.75 15.92
N SER A 151 13.00 2.06 15.96
CA SER A 151 11.87 2.75 15.33
C SER A 151 12.10 3.03 13.85
N GLU A 152 13.36 3.26 13.47
CA GLU A 152 13.78 3.55 12.11
C GLU A 152 14.29 2.27 11.41
N ALA A 153 14.06 2.24 10.09
CA ALA A 153 14.57 1.15 9.27
C ALA A 153 16.06 1.35 8.94
N LEU A 154 16.80 0.25 8.94
CA LEU A 154 18.16 0.17 8.43
C LEU A 154 18.14 -0.23 6.97
N VAL A 155 18.98 0.42 6.13
CA VAL A 155 18.99 0.16 4.69
C VAL A 155 20.38 0.27 4.08
N ASP A 156 20.78 -0.75 3.29
CA ASP A 156 21.84 -0.59 2.29
C ASP A 156 21.21 -0.22 0.95
N GLY A 157 21.05 1.06 0.67
CA GLY A 157 20.29 1.54 -0.49
C GLY A 157 20.82 1.09 -1.85
N LYS A 158 22.15 0.90 -2.00
CA LYS A 158 22.74 0.39 -3.25
C LYS A 158 22.49 -1.10 -3.40
N TYR A 159 22.62 -1.84 -2.34
CA TYR A 159 22.35 -3.28 -2.33
C TYR A 159 20.85 -3.53 -2.54
N SER A 160 19.98 -2.83 -1.82
CA SER A 160 18.53 -2.94 -1.95
C SER A 160 18.05 -2.67 -3.39
N ALA A 161 18.57 -1.62 -4.05
CA ALA A 161 18.25 -1.38 -5.45
C ALA A 161 18.67 -2.53 -6.38
N ARG A 162 19.82 -3.18 -6.15
CA ARG A 162 20.26 -4.36 -6.93
C ARG A 162 19.34 -5.56 -6.68
N VAL A 163 19.00 -5.83 -5.42
CA VAL A 163 18.09 -6.93 -5.04
C VAL A 163 16.71 -6.73 -5.65
N TYR A 164 16.17 -5.51 -5.56
CA TYR A 164 14.89 -5.15 -6.19
C TYR A 164 14.88 -5.47 -7.69
N LEU A 165 15.91 -5.04 -8.43
CA LEU A 165 16.01 -5.29 -9.88
C LEU A 165 16.25 -6.76 -10.20
N LYS A 166 16.98 -7.49 -9.39
CA LYS A 166 17.15 -8.94 -9.54
C LYS A 166 15.82 -9.67 -9.36
N ALA A 167 15.11 -9.37 -8.27
CA ALA A 167 13.80 -9.96 -7.99
C ALA A 167 12.78 -9.66 -9.10
N LEU A 168 12.80 -8.43 -9.66
CA LEU A 168 11.98 -8.07 -10.82
C LEU A 168 12.28 -8.95 -12.04
N LEU A 169 13.54 -9.12 -12.39
CA LEU A 169 13.91 -9.89 -13.58
C LEU A 169 13.55 -11.38 -13.43
N GLU A 170 13.78 -11.96 -12.25
CA GLU A 170 13.48 -13.37 -12.00
C GLU A 170 11.96 -13.62 -11.99
N SER A 171 11.18 -12.75 -11.33
CA SER A 171 9.73 -12.86 -11.32
C SER A 171 9.11 -12.59 -12.70
N TRP A 172 9.64 -11.62 -13.45
CA TRP A 172 9.23 -11.39 -14.84
C TRP A 172 9.48 -12.59 -15.75
N LYS A 173 10.68 -13.17 -15.66
CA LYS A 173 11.05 -14.34 -16.46
C LYS A 173 10.09 -15.52 -16.22
N GLN A 174 9.77 -15.80 -14.97
CA GLN A 174 8.82 -16.86 -14.62
C GLN A 174 7.41 -16.52 -15.14
N TYR A 175 6.93 -15.29 -14.88
CA TYR A 175 5.62 -14.83 -15.35
C TYR A 175 5.49 -14.94 -16.87
N ALA A 176 6.49 -14.49 -17.63
CA ALA A 176 6.47 -14.54 -19.09
C ALA A 176 6.44 -16.00 -19.61
N ALA A 177 7.18 -16.90 -18.98
CA ALA A 177 7.18 -18.32 -19.33
C ALA A 177 5.83 -18.99 -19.05
N GLU A 178 5.20 -18.67 -17.90
CA GLU A 178 3.93 -19.27 -17.50
C GLU A 178 2.74 -18.71 -18.28
N SER A 179 2.72 -17.40 -18.52
CA SER A 179 1.60 -16.72 -19.18
C SER A 179 1.69 -16.68 -20.71
N GLY A 180 2.88 -16.92 -21.27
CA GLY A 180 3.17 -16.71 -22.69
C GLY A 180 3.14 -15.24 -23.14
N ARG A 181 3.06 -14.29 -22.22
CA ARG A 181 2.94 -12.87 -22.51
C ARG A 181 4.29 -12.19 -22.65
N SER A 182 4.31 -11.22 -23.56
CA SER A 182 5.42 -10.31 -23.79
C SER A 182 5.20 -8.97 -23.10
N PHE A 183 6.20 -8.12 -23.11
CA PHE A 183 6.12 -6.79 -22.52
C PHE A 183 5.13 -5.87 -23.26
N ASP A 184 4.88 -6.13 -24.54
CA ASP A 184 3.97 -5.34 -25.39
C ASP A 184 2.49 -5.61 -25.08
N ASP A 185 2.18 -6.70 -24.37
CA ASP A 185 0.81 -7.05 -23.98
C ASP A 185 0.25 -6.13 -22.89
N PHE A 186 1.09 -5.29 -22.27
CA PHE A 186 0.67 -4.36 -21.24
C PHE A 186 0.45 -2.95 -21.75
N SER A 187 -0.74 -2.43 -21.51
CA SER A 187 -1.04 -1.02 -21.76
C SER A 187 -0.30 -0.10 -20.80
N ARG A 188 -0.28 -0.47 -19.52
CA ARG A 188 0.38 0.25 -18.42
C ARG A 188 1.06 -0.75 -17.48
N LEU A 189 2.01 -0.23 -16.69
CA LEU A 189 2.67 -0.98 -15.62
C LEU A 189 2.70 -0.17 -14.33
N CYS A 190 2.45 -0.85 -13.23
CA CYS A 190 2.62 -0.33 -11.88
C CYS A 190 3.73 -1.12 -11.19
N TYR A 191 4.68 -0.42 -10.61
CA TYR A 191 5.76 -0.99 -9.82
C TYR A 191 5.58 -0.64 -8.35
N HIS A 192 6.09 -1.45 -7.44
CA HIS A 192 6.32 -0.98 -6.08
C HIS A 192 7.23 0.25 -6.10
N ILE A 193 6.82 1.31 -5.41
CA ILE A 193 7.43 2.65 -5.52
C ILE A 193 8.03 3.07 -4.16
N PRO A 194 9.25 2.62 -3.81
CA PRO A 194 9.97 3.20 -2.65
C PRO A 194 10.35 4.66 -2.91
N PHE A 195 10.56 5.02 -4.17
CA PHE A 195 10.67 6.38 -4.71
C PHE A 195 10.48 6.32 -6.24
N THR A 196 9.96 7.37 -6.85
CA THR A 196 9.49 7.36 -8.25
C THR A 196 10.57 6.93 -9.26
N ARG A 197 11.83 7.37 -9.07
CA ARG A 197 12.96 6.97 -9.92
C ARG A 197 13.27 5.47 -9.87
N MET A 198 12.85 4.75 -8.83
CA MET A 198 13.05 3.30 -8.77
C MET A 198 12.12 2.58 -9.75
N ALA A 199 10.87 3.03 -9.87
CA ALA A 199 9.95 2.52 -10.86
C ALA A 199 10.44 2.79 -12.29
N GLU A 200 11.01 3.97 -12.55
CA GLU A 200 11.63 4.30 -13.84
C GLU A 200 12.81 3.36 -14.16
N LYS A 201 13.70 3.12 -13.20
CA LYS A 201 14.82 2.16 -13.34
C LYS A 201 14.32 0.73 -13.58
N ALA A 202 13.28 0.32 -12.87
CA ALA A 202 12.65 -0.98 -13.04
C ALA A 202 12.13 -1.18 -14.46
N HIS A 203 11.39 -0.18 -14.96
CA HIS A 203 10.85 -0.20 -16.31
C HIS A 203 11.96 -0.25 -17.38
N GLN A 204 12.98 0.61 -17.26
CA GLN A 204 14.14 0.61 -18.16
C GLN A 204 14.92 -0.71 -18.13
N LYS A 205 14.91 -1.42 -16.99
CA LYS A 205 15.58 -2.72 -16.85
C LYS A 205 14.84 -3.84 -17.57
N LEU A 206 13.50 -3.79 -17.61
CA LEU A 206 12.67 -4.75 -18.36
C LEU A 206 12.62 -4.40 -19.86
N ALA A 207 12.48 -3.13 -20.19
CA ALA A 207 12.36 -2.63 -21.57
C ALA A 207 13.64 -1.87 -21.95
N ALA A 208 14.66 -2.61 -22.35
CA ALA A 208 15.94 -1.99 -22.76
C ALA A 208 15.73 -1.06 -23.96
N GLY A 209 16.29 0.17 -23.89
CA GLY A 209 16.21 1.15 -24.97
C GLY A 209 14.88 1.94 -25.05
N VAL A 210 14.01 1.83 -24.04
CA VAL A 210 12.76 2.57 -23.98
C VAL A 210 12.99 4.09 -24.00
N SER A 211 12.21 4.81 -24.82
CA SER A 211 12.26 6.26 -24.87
C SER A 211 11.66 6.89 -23.60
N LYS A 212 11.96 8.19 -23.35
CA LYS A 212 11.33 8.93 -22.24
C LYS A 212 9.82 9.06 -22.43
N GLU A 213 9.36 9.13 -23.67
CA GLU A 213 7.94 9.23 -24.02
C GLU A 213 7.22 7.92 -23.72
N ASP A 214 7.78 6.78 -24.13
CA ASP A 214 7.24 5.46 -23.82
C ASP A 214 7.24 5.19 -22.33
N LEU A 215 8.31 5.59 -21.60
CA LEU A 215 8.37 5.51 -20.15
C LEU A 215 7.20 6.29 -19.52
N LYS A 216 7.01 7.56 -19.94
CA LYS A 216 5.90 8.39 -19.45
C LYS A 216 4.55 7.75 -19.75
N LYS A 217 4.36 7.22 -20.96
CA LYS A 217 3.13 6.56 -21.40
C LYS A 217 2.85 5.29 -20.59
N LYS A 218 3.86 4.47 -20.32
CA LYS A 218 3.68 3.15 -19.66
C LYS A 218 3.51 3.23 -18.14
N ILE A 219 4.18 4.19 -17.47
CA ILE A 219 4.18 4.26 -15.99
C ILE A 219 3.86 5.64 -15.42
N GLY A 220 3.81 6.70 -16.24
CA GLY A 220 3.75 8.08 -15.76
C GLY A 220 2.58 8.37 -14.84
N GLU A 221 1.38 7.91 -15.20
CA GLU A 221 0.17 8.13 -14.40
C GLU A 221 0.23 7.41 -13.04
N SER A 222 0.91 6.28 -12.95
CA SER A 222 1.07 5.53 -11.68
C SER A 222 1.97 6.23 -10.67
N LEU A 223 2.78 7.21 -11.10
CA LEU A 223 3.76 7.90 -10.26
C LEU A 223 3.24 9.21 -9.64
N ILE A 224 2.07 9.72 -10.07
CA ILE A 224 1.59 11.05 -9.71
C ILE A 224 1.37 11.14 -8.19
N TYR A 225 0.55 10.27 -7.60
CA TYR A 225 0.25 10.32 -6.17
C TYR A 225 1.47 10.01 -5.29
N SER A 226 2.35 9.12 -5.75
CA SER A 226 3.55 8.77 -4.97
C SER A 226 4.58 9.91 -4.88
N ARG A 227 4.54 10.89 -5.80
CA ARG A 227 5.39 12.10 -5.70
C ARG A 227 5.02 12.95 -4.49
N ASP A 228 3.74 12.98 -4.15
CA ASP A 228 3.21 13.76 -3.03
C ASP A 228 3.20 12.94 -1.74
N ALA A 229 2.70 11.70 -1.77
CA ALA A 229 2.58 10.84 -0.59
C ALA A 229 3.93 10.34 -0.05
N GLY A 230 4.93 10.13 -0.92
CA GLY A 230 6.17 9.45 -0.56
C GLY A 230 6.02 7.93 -0.52
N ASN A 231 6.98 7.24 0.09
CA ASN A 231 6.93 5.80 0.29
C ASN A 231 5.87 5.43 1.35
N CYS A 232 4.89 4.66 0.97
CA CYS A 232 3.87 4.13 1.87
C CYS A 232 4.07 2.61 2.09
N TYR A 233 5.30 2.11 1.98
CA TYR A 233 5.70 0.71 2.13
C TYR A 233 4.73 -0.25 1.42
N SER A 234 3.98 -1.08 2.16
CA SER A 234 3.06 -2.06 1.58
C SER A 234 1.95 -1.44 0.73
N ALA A 235 1.55 -0.19 1.01
CA ALA A 235 0.55 0.52 0.22
C ALA A 235 1.08 1.09 -1.11
N SER A 236 2.40 1.26 -1.28
CA SER A 236 2.99 2.02 -2.40
C SER A 236 2.57 1.53 -3.79
N LEU A 237 2.52 0.21 -4.03
CA LEU A 237 2.07 -0.34 -5.31
C LEU A 237 0.60 0.03 -5.59
N TYR A 238 -0.25 -0.07 -4.57
CA TYR A 238 -1.69 0.17 -4.72
C TYR A 238 -2.04 1.66 -4.75
N VAL A 239 -1.25 2.52 -4.10
CA VAL A 239 -1.28 3.99 -4.32
C VAL A 239 -0.94 4.30 -5.78
N GLY A 240 0.07 3.63 -6.34
CA GLY A 240 0.40 3.75 -7.76
C GLY A 240 -0.72 3.26 -8.68
N LEU A 241 -1.42 2.19 -8.33
CA LEU A 241 -2.56 1.68 -9.08
C LEU A 241 -3.77 2.63 -9.00
N CYS A 242 -4.09 3.20 -7.82
CA CYS A 242 -5.10 4.25 -7.68
C CYS A 242 -4.73 5.47 -8.54
N SER A 243 -3.46 5.91 -8.46
CA SER A 243 -2.95 7.02 -9.28
C SER A 243 -3.13 6.77 -10.78
N LEU A 244 -2.82 5.57 -11.26
CA LEU A 244 -3.04 5.19 -12.66
C LEU A 244 -4.51 5.31 -13.04
N PHE A 245 -5.42 4.71 -12.28
CA PHE A 245 -6.84 4.71 -12.63
C PHE A 245 -7.47 6.11 -12.59
N ASP A 246 -7.06 6.94 -11.65
CA ASP A 246 -7.62 8.28 -11.46
C ASP A 246 -7.09 9.30 -12.48
N ASN A 247 -5.87 9.10 -13.00
CA ASN A 247 -5.19 10.06 -13.88
C ASN A 247 -4.99 9.56 -15.31
N ALA A 248 -5.46 8.34 -15.66
CA ALA A 248 -5.33 7.86 -17.03
C ALA A 248 -6.18 8.68 -18.00
N GLU A 249 -5.51 9.32 -18.97
CA GLU A 249 -6.16 10.08 -20.04
C GLU A 249 -6.91 9.15 -21.00
N GLU A 250 -6.33 7.97 -21.28
CA GLU A 250 -6.95 6.95 -22.12
C GLU A 250 -8.00 6.14 -21.34
N ASP A 251 -8.97 5.60 -22.06
CA ASP A 251 -9.86 4.59 -21.51
C ASP A 251 -9.13 3.24 -21.40
N LEU A 252 -9.02 2.76 -20.17
CA LEU A 252 -8.31 1.52 -19.88
C LEU A 252 -9.19 0.26 -19.96
N ARG A 253 -10.47 0.36 -20.29
CA ARG A 253 -11.38 -0.80 -20.40
C ARG A 253 -10.81 -1.90 -21.30
N GLY A 254 -10.77 -3.12 -20.79
CA GLY A 254 -10.23 -4.27 -21.50
C GLY A 254 -8.71 -4.26 -21.67
N LYS A 255 -8.02 -3.22 -21.21
CA LYS A 255 -6.56 -3.14 -21.25
C LYS A 255 -5.95 -3.97 -20.12
N ARG A 256 -4.80 -4.57 -20.39
CA ARG A 256 -4.02 -5.32 -19.40
C ARG A 256 -3.04 -4.39 -18.71
N ILE A 257 -3.00 -4.50 -17.39
CA ILE A 257 -2.07 -3.78 -16.52
C ILE A 257 -1.13 -4.80 -15.89
N GLY A 258 0.18 -4.57 -16.03
CA GLY A 258 1.20 -5.33 -15.31
C GLY A 258 1.49 -4.70 -13.95
N LEU A 259 1.72 -5.53 -12.95
CA LEU A 259 2.01 -5.10 -11.58
C LEU A 259 3.25 -5.83 -11.06
N TYR A 260 4.16 -5.08 -10.48
CA TYR A 260 5.31 -5.64 -9.79
C TYR A 260 5.31 -5.20 -8.32
N SER A 261 5.15 -6.17 -7.44
CA SER A 261 5.25 -6.02 -5.99
C SER A 261 6.61 -6.46 -5.50
N TYR A 262 7.17 -5.73 -4.55
CA TYR A 262 8.44 -6.05 -3.92
C TYR A 262 8.38 -5.72 -2.43
N GLY A 263 8.89 -6.62 -1.61
CA GLY A 263 9.17 -6.41 -0.20
C GLY A 263 10.59 -6.84 0.10
N SER A 264 11.34 -5.96 0.77
CA SER A 264 12.73 -6.22 1.18
C SER A 264 12.83 -7.45 2.08
N GLY A 265 14.00 -8.10 2.08
CA GLY A 265 14.24 -9.27 2.89
C GLY A 265 14.47 -10.62 2.17
N CYS A 266 14.01 -10.93 0.93
CA CYS A 266 13.12 -10.21 0.04
C CYS A 266 12.09 -11.16 -0.60
N VAL A 267 10.98 -10.59 -1.06
CA VAL A 267 10.02 -11.26 -1.95
C VAL A 267 9.67 -10.30 -3.09
N GLY A 268 9.72 -10.77 -4.34
CA GLY A 268 9.23 -10.05 -5.52
C GLY A 268 8.17 -10.87 -6.25
N GLU A 269 7.13 -10.23 -6.77
CA GLU A 269 6.10 -10.88 -7.56
C GLU A 269 5.68 -9.99 -8.73
N PHE A 270 5.71 -10.56 -9.95
CA PHE A 270 5.12 -9.95 -11.14
C PHE A 270 3.82 -10.65 -11.49
N PHE A 271 2.76 -9.88 -11.70
CA PHE A 271 1.44 -10.37 -12.05
C PHE A 271 0.69 -9.35 -12.91
N SER A 272 -0.49 -9.69 -13.38
CA SER A 272 -1.28 -8.77 -14.19
C SER A 272 -2.77 -8.90 -13.94
N GLY A 273 -3.52 -7.99 -14.56
CA GLY A 273 -4.97 -8.04 -14.58
C GLY A 273 -5.55 -7.25 -15.73
N VAL A 274 -6.83 -7.52 -16.04
CA VAL A 274 -7.57 -6.85 -17.09
C VAL A 274 -8.59 -5.89 -16.50
N VAL A 275 -8.52 -4.62 -16.93
CA VAL A 275 -9.42 -3.56 -16.47
C VAL A 275 -10.86 -3.82 -16.92
N GLN A 276 -11.79 -3.75 -16.00
CA GLN A 276 -13.18 -4.10 -16.21
C GLN A 276 -13.98 -2.98 -16.90
N LYS A 277 -15.10 -3.34 -17.54
CA LYS A 277 -15.90 -2.42 -18.39
C LYS A 277 -16.40 -1.18 -17.63
N ARG A 278 -16.74 -1.33 -16.35
CA ARG A 278 -17.32 -0.27 -15.50
C ARG A 278 -16.37 0.26 -14.45
N TYR A 279 -15.05 0.13 -14.65
CA TYR A 279 -14.06 0.52 -13.65
C TYR A 279 -14.20 1.98 -13.22
N ARG A 280 -14.53 2.90 -14.14
CA ARG A 280 -14.67 4.34 -13.84
C ARG A 280 -15.79 4.63 -12.84
N ASP A 281 -16.85 3.81 -12.82
CA ASP A 281 -17.97 3.95 -11.88
C ASP A 281 -17.58 3.57 -10.44
N ARG A 282 -16.38 3.04 -10.24
CA ARG A 282 -15.85 2.53 -8.96
C ARG A 282 -14.63 3.30 -8.45
N LEU A 283 -14.28 4.40 -9.10
CA LEU A 283 -13.16 5.25 -8.70
C LEU A 283 -13.62 6.30 -7.69
N PHE A 284 -12.68 6.68 -6.83
CA PHE A 284 -12.82 7.77 -5.85
C PHE A 284 -11.90 8.94 -6.20
N ALA A 285 -11.64 9.19 -7.49
CA ALA A 285 -10.64 10.13 -7.98
C ALA A 285 -10.75 11.53 -7.35
N GLN A 286 -11.96 12.07 -7.25
CA GLN A 286 -12.17 13.38 -6.61
C GLN A 286 -11.80 13.36 -5.12
N ALA A 287 -12.18 12.31 -4.40
CA ALA A 287 -11.85 12.17 -2.98
C ALA A 287 -10.33 12.02 -2.77
N HIS A 288 -9.65 11.25 -3.62
CA HIS A 288 -8.19 11.11 -3.57
C HIS A 288 -7.49 12.45 -3.85
N GLN A 289 -7.94 13.19 -4.86
CA GLN A 289 -7.40 14.52 -5.19
C GLN A 289 -7.62 15.51 -4.04
N GLN A 290 -8.81 15.53 -3.44
CA GLN A 290 -9.12 16.38 -2.28
C GLN A 290 -8.26 16.01 -1.06
N LEU A 291 -8.04 14.72 -0.81
CA LEU A 291 -7.18 14.25 0.27
C LEU A 291 -5.74 14.76 0.09
N LEU A 292 -5.18 14.64 -1.11
CA LEU A 292 -3.82 15.09 -1.41
C LEU A 292 -3.71 16.62 -1.35
N ALA A 293 -4.69 17.35 -1.89
CA ALA A 293 -4.73 18.80 -1.85
C ALA A 293 -4.94 19.36 -0.44
N GLY A 294 -5.63 18.61 0.43
CA GLY A 294 -5.90 18.99 1.82
C GLY A 294 -4.73 18.81 2.79
N ARG A 295 -3.57 18.31 2.31
CA ARG A 295 -2.38 18.12 3.17
C ARG A 295 -1.83 19.46 3.63
N THR A 296 -1.37 19.49 4.89
CA THR A 296 -0.77 20.67 5.50
C THR A 296 0.72 20.71 5.20
N GLU A 297 1.20 21.81 4.60
CA GLU A 297 2.62 22.05 4.46
C GLU A 297 3.22 22.40 5.83
N LEU A 298 4.31 21.73 6.19
CA LEU A 298 5.03 21.93 7.45
C LEU A 298 6.33 22.68 7.22
N THR A 299 6.69 23.55 8.14
CA THR A 299 8.07 24.01 8.26
C THR A 299 8.96 22.84 8.71
N PHE A 300 10.28 22.93 8.47
CA PHE A 300 11.20 21.89 8.90
C PHE A 300 11.16 21.65 10.41
N ARG A 301 11.04 22.68 11.22
CA ARG A 301 10.89 22.59 12.68
C ARG A 301 9.62 21.82 13.08
N GLN A 302 8.47 22.14 12.47
CA GLN A 302 7.23 21.42 12.74
C GLN A 302 7.31 19.94 12.34
N TYR A 303 8.03 19.66 11.24
CA TYR A 303 8.31 18.31 10.82
C TYR A 303 9.18 17.56 11.85
N GLU A 304 10.28 18.19 12.34
CA GLU A 304 11.14 17.60 13.38
C GLU A 304 10.36 17.36 14.68
N ASP A 305 9.50 18.30 15.10
CA ASP A 305 8.68 18.18 16.30
C ASP A 305 7.74 16.95 16.18
N ILE A 306 7.09 16.74 15.03
CA ILE A 306 6.25 15.56 14.77
C ILE A 306 7.11 14.29 14.66
N TYR A 307 8.26 14.37 13.98
CA TYR A 307 9.15 13.22 13.82
C TYR A 307 9.63 12.68 15.18
N HIS A 308 10.01 13.57 16.10
CA HIS A 308 10.48 13.20 17.43
C HIS A 308 9.36 12.90 18.41
N TYR A 309 8.11 13.14 18.03
CA TYR A 309 6.97 12.76 18.85
C TYR A 309 6.85 11.23 18.87
N GLY A 310 7.30 10.64 19.98
CA GLY A 310 7.13 9.21 20.26
C GLY A 310 5.79 8.96 20.93
N ILE A 311 5.11 7.88 20.55
CA ILE A 311 3.97 7.40 21.32
C ILE A 311 4.51 7.00 22.69
N PRO A 312 3.94 7.54 23.80
CA PRO A 312 4.41 7.21 25.15
C PRO A 312 4.39 5.70 25.41
N ALA A 313 5.50 5.18 25.95
CA ALA A 313 5.69 3.75 26.26
C ALA A 313 5.89 3.49 27.76
N ASP A 314 5.50 4.46 28.60
CA ASP A 314 5.63 4.43 30.06
C ASP A 314 4.49 3.69 30.77
N GLY A 315 3.46 3.26 30.02
CA GLY A 315 2.27 2.58 30.54
C GLY A 315 1.24 3.50 31.19
N GLY A 316 1.49 4.80 31.23
CA GLY A 316 0.57 5.81 31.76
C GLY A 316 -0.60 6.11 30.83
N ASP A 317 -1.56 6.88 31.37
CA ASP A 317 -2.69 7.40 30.59
C ASP A 317 -2.28 8.68 29.88
N HIS A 318 -2.53 8.74 28.57
CA HIS A 318 -2.19 9.87 27.72
C HIS A 318 -3.35 10.24 26.81
N VAL A 319 -3.62 11.54 26.69
CA VAL A 319 -4.60 12.11 25.76
C VAL A 319 -3.85 12.85 24.67
N PHE A 320 -4.15 12.56 23.41
CA PHE A 320 -3.47 13.18 22.29
C PHE A 320 -4.27 14.38 21.77
N ALA A 321 -3.55 15.41 21.36
CA ALA A 321 -4.15 16.57 20.70
C ALA A 321 -4.84 16.15 19.40
N GLN A 322 -5.95 16.79 19.07
CA GLN A 322 -6.68 16.53 17.84
C GLN A 322 -6.12 17.37 16.69
N TYR A 323 -5.76 16.71 15.61
CA TYR A 323 -5.30 17.31 14.35
C TYR A 323 -6.42 17.28 13.29
N ARG A 324 -6.23 18.07 12.23
CA ARG A 324 -7.13 18.08 11.07
C ARG A 324 -6.73 16.98 10.08
N THR A 325 -7.10 15.76 10.39
CA THR A 325 -6.87 14.56 9.57
C THR A 325 -8.21 13.92 9.20
N GLY A 326 -8.19 12.66 8.77
CA GLY A 326 -9.39 11.92 8.41
C GLY A 326 -10.44 11.77 9.51
N PRO A 327 -11.51 11.03 9.26
CA PRO A 327 -12.65 10.90 10.20
C PRO A 327 -12.34 10.09 11.47
N PHE A 328 -11.18 9.46 11.57
CA PHE A 328 -10.77 8.67 12.72
C PHE A 328 -9.49 9.21 13.33
N ARG A 329 -9.33 9.02 14.65
CA ARG A 329 -8.11 9.45 15.36
C ARG A 329 -7.73 8.44 16.46
N LEU A 330 -6.45 8.44 16.80
CA LEU A 330 -5.94 7.88 18.04
C LEU A 330 -6.13 8.96 19.13
N ALA A 331 -7.13 8.78 19.99
CA ALA A 331 -7.47 9.77 21.00
C ALA A 331 -6.48 9.75 22.20
N GLY A 332 -5.84 8.61 22.43
CA GLY A 332 -4.89 8.47 23.52
C GLY A 332 -4.53 7.02 23.83
N ILE A 333 -3.90 6.84 24.99
CA ILE A 333 -3.61 5.56 25.61
C ILE A 333 -4.25 5.58 27.00
N GLN A 334 -4.90 4.51 27.41
CA GLN A 334 -5.46 4.31 28.72
C GLN A 334 -5.18 2.89 29.19
N GLU A 335 -4.56 2.71 30.35
CA GLU A 335 -4.19 1.38 30.87
C GLU A 335 -3.50 0.51 29.80
N HIS A 336 -2.50 1.03 29.13
CA HIS A 336 -1.78 0.39 28.00
C HIS A 336 -2.61 0.16 26.73
N LYS A 337 -3.90 0.54 26.68
CA LYS A 337 -4.80 0.33 25.55
C LYS A 337 -4.83 1.57 24.66
N ARG A 338 -4.64 1.40 23.35
CA ARG A 338 -4.86 2.46 22.35
C ARG A 338 -6.35 2.74 22.24
N ILE A 339 -6.74 4.00 22.38
CA ILE A 339 -8.11 4.46 22.27
C ILE A 339 -8.31 5.15 20.92
N TYR A 340 -9.03 4.47 20.05
CA TYR A 340 -9.40 5.00 18.74
C TYR A 340 -10.86 5.41 18.73
N GLU A 341 -11.16 6.54 18.09
CA GLU A 341 -12.51 7.08 17.97
C GLU A 341 -12.77 7.67 16.57
N ARG A 342 -14.03 7.82 16.24
CA ARG A 342 -14.50 8.61 15.10
C ARG A 342 -14.68 10.06 15.57
N LYS A 343 -14.24 11.05 14.74
CA LYS A 343 -14.41 12.49 14.98
C LYS A 343 -15.83 12.92 14.71
#